data_9498ab4411f7a161f93e0e6f34f20559
#
_entry.id   9498ab4411f7a161f93e0e6f34f20559
#
_cell.length_a   1.000
_cell.length_b   1.000
_cell.length_c   1.000
_cell.angle_alpha   90.00
_cell.angle_beta   90.00
_cell.angle_gamma   90.00
#
_symmetry.space_group_name_H-M   'P 1'
#
loop_
_entity.id
_entity.type
_entity.pdbx_description
1 polymer ?
#
loop_
_entity_poly.entity_id
_entity_poly.type
_entity_poly.pdbx_seq_one_letter_code
_entity_poly.pdbx_strand_id
1 'polypeptide(L)'
;MELKLDETLQKGIEAYGNGQVPEAERLFDQILISQPYHPDANHKMGVLAFGEGRMQEALAYFKIALEADSDMGEYWLNYIDALLELDKLDDAKAIFDQARLKGAKGEAFDLIGKRLSEPNVS
;
A
#
# COMPACT_ATOMS: atom_id res chain seq x y z
N MET A 1 -9.03 -24.55 -2.74
CA MET A 1 -9.57 -23.20 -2.53
C MET A 1 -8.47 -22.16 -2.39
N GLU A 2 -7.59 -22.34 -1.38
CA GLU A 2 -6.48 -21.40 -1.19
C GLU A 2 -5.54 -21.36 -2.38
N LEU A 3 -5.28 -22.52 -3.01
CA LEU A 3 -4.43 -22.59 -4.21
C LEU A 3 -4.96 -21.72 -5.33
N LYS A 4 -6.30 -21.66 -5.47
CA LYS A 4 -6.93 -20.84 -6.49
C LYS A 4 -6.70 -19.35 -6.25
N LEU A 5 -6.77 -18.92 -4.98
CA LEU A 5 -6.53 -17.51 -4.65
C LEU A 5 -5.06 -17.14 -4.86
N ASP A 6 -4.16 -18.04 -4.50
CA ASP A 6 -2.72 -17.82 -4.73
C ASP A 6 -2.42 -17.72 -6.23
N GLU A 7 -3.04 -18.56 -7.04
CA GLU A 7 -2.88 -18.51 -8.49
C GLU A 7 -3.45 -17.21 -9.06
N THR A 8 -4.62 -16.80 -8.57
CA THR A 8 -5.26 -15.56 -9.02
C THR A 8 -4.38 -14.37 -8.66
N LEU A 9 -3.82 -14.36 -7.45
CA LEU A 9 -2.91 -13.29 -7.02
C LEU A 9 -1.69 -13.24 -7.93
N GLN A 10 -1.08 -14.40 -8.22
CA GLN A 10 0.10 -14.45 -9.06
C GLN A 10 -0.19 -13.96 -10.47
N LYS A 11 -1.33 -14.35 -11.03
CA LYS A 11 -1.74 -13.87 -12.35
C LYS A 11 -1.97 -12.37 -12.37
N GLY A 12 -2.54 -11.83 -11.29
CA GLY A 12 -2.72 -10.39 -11.15
C GLY A 12 -1.40 -9.64 -11.12
N ILE A 13 -0.44 -10.17 -10.35
CA ILE A 13 0.91 -9.58 -10.27
C ILE A 13 1.58 -9.60 -11.65
N GLU A 14 1.47 -10.71 -12.36
CA GLU A 14 2.03 -10.83 -13.71
C GLU A 14 1.38 -9.85 -14.69
N ALA A 15 0.04 -9.76 -14.64
CA ALA A 15 -0.69 -8.83 -15.49
C ALA A 15 -0.26 -7.39 -15.24
N TYR A 16 -0.11 -7.02 -13.98
CA TYR A 16 0.34 -5.68 -13.62
C TYR A 16 1.76 -5.43 -14.14
N GLY A 17 2.66 -6.39 -13.96
CA GLY A 17 4.03 -6.28 -14.45
C GLY A 17 4.13 -6.15 -15.97
N ASN A 18 3.14 -6.66 -16.69
CA ASN A 18 3.06 -6.58 -18.15
C ASN A 18 2.29 -5.35 -18.64
N GLY A 19 1.91 -4.47 -17.74
CA GLY A 19 1.17 -3.26 -18.08
C GLY A 19 -0.32 -3.49 -18.34
N GLN A 20 -0.83 -4.68 -18.06
CA GLN A 20 -2.23 -5.02 -18.24
C GLN A 20 -3.03 -4.64 -16.99
N VAL A 21 -3.16 -3.34 -16.76
CA VAL A 21 -3.75 -2.82 -15.53
C VAL A 21 -5.22 -3.23 -15.34
N PRO A 22 -6.10 -3.14 -16.35
CA PRO A 22 -7.49 -3.58 -16.16
C PRO A 22 -7.59 -5.06 -15.80
N GLU A 23 -6.77 -5.91 -16.40
CA GLU A 23 -6.76 -7.34 -16.09
C GLU A 23 -6.27 -7.59 -14.67
N ALA A 24 -5.21 -6.89 -14.27
CA ALA A 24 -4.70 -6.99 -12.90
C ALA A 24 -5.78 -6.60 -11.89
N GLU A 25 -6.46 -5.49 -12.14
CA GLU A 25 -7.53 -5.00 -11.27
C GLU A 25 -8.65 -6.04 -11.14
N ARG A 26 -9.05 -6.63 -12.25
CA ARG A 26 -10.08 -7.67 -12.25
C ARG A 26 -9.68 -8.87 -11.40
N LEU A 27 -8.43 -9.30 -11.51
CA LEU A 27 -7.92 -10.45 -10.77
C LEU A 27 -7.82 -10.16 -9.27
N PHE A 28 -7.33 -8.99 -8.90
CA PHE A 28 -7.26 -8.61 -7.49
C PHE A 28 -8.65 -8.45 -6.88
N ASP A 29 -9.61 -7.91 -7.64
CA ASP A 29 -11.00 -7.80 -7.19
C ASP A 29 -11.62 -9.17 -6.91
N GLN A 30 -11.31 -10.18 -7.73
CA GLN A 30 -11.79 -11.53 -7.49
C GLN A 30 -11.35 -12.05 -6.12
N ILE A 31 -10.12 -11.75 -5.74
CA ILE A 31 -9.61 -12.15 -4.43
C ILE A 31 -10.39 -11.42 -3.33
N LEU A 32 -10.60 -10.12 -3.50
CA LEU A 32 -11.27 -9.30 -2.48
C LEU A 32 -12.75 -9.63 -2.33
N ILE A 33 -13.39 -10.18 -3.36
CA ILE A 33 -14.76 -10.68 -3.25
C ILE A 33 -14.79 -11.86 -2.27
N SER A 34 -13.82 -12.77 -2.36
CA SER A 34 -13.72 -13.92 -1.47
C SER A 34 -13.16 -13.56 -0.10
N GLN A 35 -12.16 -12.70 -0.07
CA GLN A 35 -11.44 -12.31 1.15
C GLN A 35 -11.24 -10.79 1.17
N PRO A 36 -12.26 -10.04 1.64
CA PRO A 36 -12.19 -8.56 1.61
C PRO A 36 -11.01 -7.96 2.38
N TYR A 37 -10.46 -8.69 3.34
CA TYR A 37 -9.34 -8.20 4.14
C TYR A 37 -8.02 -8.89 3.80
N HIS A 38 -7.94 -9.51 2.63
CA HIS A 38 -6.69 -10.13 2.18
C HIS A 38 -5.60 -9.06 2.10
N PRO A 39 -4.51 -9.17 2.89
CA PRO A 39 -3.54 -8.07 2.98
C PRO A 39 -2.87 -7.77 1.65
N ASP A 40 -2.34 -8.79 0.98
CA ASP A 40 -1.58 -8.57 -0.24
C ASP A 40 -2.44 -8.07 -1.39
N ALA A 41 -3.67 -8.60 -1.53
CA ALA A 41 -4.58 -8.12 -2.58
C ALA A 41 -4.98 -6.67 -2.36
N ASN A 42 -5.24 -6.27 -1.11
CA ASN A 42 -5.50 -4.87 -0.80
C ASN A 42 -4.29 -4.00 -1.11
N HIS A 43 -3.09 -4.46 -0.73
CA HIS A 43 -1.87 -3.73 -1.01
C HIS A 43 -1.67 -3.55 -2.51
N LYS A 44 -1.85 -4.60 -3.29
CA LYS A 44 -1.70 -4.54 -4.75
C LYS A 44 -2.72 -3.59 -5.39
N MET A 45 -3.96 -3.61 -4.92
CA MET A 45 -4.97 -2.67 -5.40
C MET A 45 -4.61 -1.24 -5.04
N GLY A 46 -4.02 -1.04 -3.86
CA GLY A 46 -3.52 0.26 -3.46
C GLY A 46 -2.41 0.77 -4.37
N VAL A 47 -1.46 -0.10 -4.69
CA VAL A 47 -0.35 0.26 -5.59
C VAL A 47 -0.89 0.63 -6.97
N LEU A 48 -1.84 -0.14 -7.47
CA LEU A 48 -2.46 0.11 -8.76
C LEU A 48 -3.19 1.47 -8.77
N ALA A 49 -4.00 1.75 -7.75
CA ALA A 49 -4.71 3.01 -7.61
C ALA A 49 -3.72 4.19 -7.49
N PHE A 50 -2.66 4.01 -6.72
CA PHE A 50 -1.62 5.03 -6.56
C PHE A 50 -1.00 5.37 -7.90
N GLY A 51 -0.65 4.34 -8.70
CA GLY A 51 -0.06 4.54 -10.01
C GLY A 51 -0.97 5.27 -10.99
N GLU A 52 -2.28 5.18 -10.79
CA GLU A 52 -3.27 5.86 -11.62
C GLU A 52 -3.70 7.21 -11.06
N GLY A 53 -3.09 7.66 -9.98
CA GLY A 53 -3.42 8.94 -9.37
C GLY A 53 -4.67 8.95 -8.51
N ARG A 54 -5.26 7.79 -8.25
CA ARG A 54 -6.46 7.65 -7.40
C ARG A 54 -6.03 7.51 -5.94
N MET A 55 -5.52 8.60 -5.38
CA MET A 55 -4.85 8.58 -4.07
C MET A 55 -5.80 8.25 -2.90
N GLN A 56 -7.04 8.73 -2.94
CA GLN A 56 -7.99 8.42 -1.87
C GLN A 56 -8.31 6.93 -1.83
N GLU A 57 -8.48 6.32 -3.01
CA GLU A 57 -8.68 4.88 -3.10
C GLU A 57 -7.45 4.11 -2.65
N ALA A 58 -6.26 4.57 -3.09
CA ALA A 58 -5.01 3.94 -2.68
C ALA A 58 -4.88 3.95 -1.15
N LEU A 59 -5.18 5.08 -0.54
CA LEU A 59 -5.10 5.22 0.92
C LEU A 59 -6.01 4.22 1.62
N ALA A 60 -7.22 4.03 1.14
CA ALA A 60 -8.17 3.09 1.73
C ALA A 60 -7.66 1.64 1.63
N TYR A 61 -7.14 1.25 0.47
CA TYR A 61 -6.60 -0.09 0.27
C TYR A 61 -5.37 -0.33 1.15
N PHE A 62 -4.46 0.64 1.21
CA PHE A 62 -3.26 0.51 2.04
C PHE A 62 -3.60 0.40 3.52
N LYS A 63 -4.61 1.13 3.97
CA LYS A 63 -5.07 1.06 5.35
C LYS A 63 -5.56 -0.33 5.71
N ILE A 64 -6.38 -0.93 4.84
CA ILE A 64 -6.89 -2.28 5.06
C ILE A 64 -5.73 -3.28 5.10
N ALA A 65 -4.79 -3.18 4.16
CA ALA A 65 -3.63 -4.07 4.13
C ALA A 65 -2.83 -3.98 5.44
N LEU A 66 -2.60 -2.75 5.89
CA LEU A 66 -1.82 -2.50 7.10
C LEU A 66 -2.52 -3.01 8.36
N GLU A 67 -3.84 -2.84 8.44
CA GLU A 67 -4.62 -3.36 9.56
C GLU A 67 -4.66 -4.88 9.57
N ALA A 68 -4.63 -5.51 8.39
CA ALA A 68 -4.63 -6.97 8.28
C ALA A 68 -3.25 -7.56 8.59
N ASP A 69 -2.16 -6.85 8.27
CA ASP A 69 -0.80 -7.33 8.50
C ASP A 69 0.14 -6.14 8.73
N SER A 70 0.37 -5.82 9.99
CA SER A 70 1.21 -4.68 10.37
C SER A 70 2.71 -5.00 10.41
N ASP A 71 3.10 -6.21 10.05
CA ASP A 71 4.52 -6.62 10.07
C ASP A 71 5.22 -6.35 8.73
N MET A 72 4.49 -5.95 7.72
CA MET A 72 5.07 -5.68 6.40
C MET A 72 5.48 -4.21 6.28
N GLY A 73 6.80 -3.98 6.31
CA GLY A 73 7.34 -2.62 6.20
C GLY A 73 6.87 -1.88 4.95
N GLU A 74 6.74 -2.60 3.84
CA GLU A 74 6.29 -2.03 2.59
C GLU A 74 4.87 -1.44 2.68
N TYR A 75 3.99 -2.07 3.47
CA TYR A 75 2.63 -1.56 3.65
C TYR A 75 2.65 -0.20 4.36
N TRP A 76 3.50 -0.06 5.40
CA TRP A 76 3.68 1.21 6.10
C TRP A 76 4.19 2.29 5.15
N LEU A 77 5.22 1.97 4.36
CA LEU A 77 5.82 2.93 3.43
C LEU A 77 4.82 3.44 2.41
N ASN A 78 4.05 2.54 1.82
CA ASN A 78 3.07 2.92 0.80
C ASN A 78 1.94 3.77 1.38
N TYR A 79 1.51 3.44 2.60
CA TYR A 79 0.48 4.23 3.27
C TYR A 79 0.98 5.66 3.54
N ILE A 80 2.21 5.78 4.04
CA ILE A 80 2.82 7.09 4.28
C ILE A 80 2.96 7.86 2.98
N ASP A 81 3.39 7.21 1.90
CA ASP A 81 3.52 7.85 0.59
C ASP A 81 2.16 8.41 0.11
N ALA A 82 1.10 7.64 0.26
CA ALA A 82 -0.23 8.11 -0.13
C ALA A 82 -0.68 9.31 0.70
N LEU A 83 -0.39 9.30 2.00
CA LEU A 83 -0.70 10.43 2.87
C LEU A 83 0.07 11.69 2.42
N LEU A 84 1.33 11.53 2.07
CA LEU A 84 2.16 12.65 1.59
C LEU A 84 1.64 13.19 0.26
N GLU A 85 1.21 12.33 -0.64
CA GLU A 85 0.63 12.75 -1.92
C GLU A 85 -0.67 13.53 -1.72
N LEU A 86 -1.40 13.23 -0.66
CA LEU A 86 -2.63 13.94 -0.31
C LEU A 86 -2.35 15.15 0.59
N ASP A 87 -1.10 15.49 0.79
CA ASP A 87 -0.65 16.61 1.62
C ASP A 87 -1.14 16.51 3.07
N LYS A 88 -1.27 15.28 3.56
CA LYS A 88 -1.68 14.99 4.94
C LYS A 88 -0.45 14.77 5.81
N LEU A 89 0.33 15.83 5.99
CA LEU A 89 1.64 15.77 6.63
C LEU A 89 1.56 15.30 8.08
N ASP A 90 0.61 15.82 8.86
CA ASP A 90 0.48 15.43 10.27
C ASP A 90 0.12 13.96 10.41
N ASP A 91 -0.77 13.47 9.56
CA ASP A 91 -1.14 12.05 9.55
C ASP A 91 0.07 11.20 9.14
N ALA A 92 0.83 11.65 8.14
CA ALA A 92 2.02 10.92 7.69
C ALA A 92 3.04 10.79 8.83
N LYS A 93 3.25 11.86 9.60
CA LYS A 93 4.16 11.82 10.75
C LYS A 93 3.67 10.85 11.82
N ALA A 94 2.39 10.87 12.13
CA ALA A 94 1.82 9.97 13.13
C ALA A 94 1.96 8.50 12.72
N ILE A 95 1.69 8.20 11.44
CA ILE A 95 1.82 6.84 10.94
C ILE A 95 3.28 6.41 10.90
N PHE A 96 4.19 7.31 10.51
CA PHE A 96 5.62 7.03 10.53
C PHE A 96 6.10 6.65 11.94
N ASP A 97 5.65 7.39 12.96
CA ASP A 97 6.02 7.08 14.34
C ASP A 97 5.47 5.72 14.78
N GLN A 98 4.24 5.38 14.39
CA GLN A 98 3.67 4.07 14.67
C GLN A 98 4.48 2.96 13.99
N ALA A 99 4.90 3.19 12.75
CA ALA A 99 5.71 2.22 12.02
C ALA A 99 7.02 1.94 12.74
N ARG A 100 7.68 2.99 13.23
CA ARG A 100 8.93 2.84 13.98
C ARG A 100 8.74 2.03 15.26
N LEU A 101 7.64 2.28 15.97
CA LEU A 101 7.32 1.52 17.19
C LEU A 101 7.08 0.05 16.89
N LYS A 102 6.61 -0.27 15.70
CA LYS A 102 6.43 -1.65 15.25
C LYS A 102 7.71 -2.28 14.75
N GLY A 103 8.80 -1.54 14.73
CA GLY A 103 10.10 -2.07 14.30
C GLY A 103 10.43 -1.84 12.83
N ALA A 104 9.65 -1.03 12.14
CA ALA A 104 9.95 -0.69 10.75
C ALA A 104 11.28 0.07 10.68
N LYS A 105 12.13 -0.32 9.74
CA LYS A 105 13.47 0.27 9.61
C LYS A 105 13.98 0.06 8.19
N GLY A 106 15.07 0.71 7.88
CA GLY A 106 15.73 0.57 6.59
C GLY A 106 15.89 1.90 5.90
N GLU A 107 16.60 1.87 4.79
CA GLU A 107 16.96 3.08 4.06
C GLU A 107 15.73 3.88 3.61
N ALA A 108 14.70 3.21 3.11
CA ALA A 108 13.49 3.88 2.66
C ALA A 108 12.79 4.61 3.81
N PHE A 109 12.75 3.99 4.99
CA PHE A 109 12.20 4.63 6.19
C PHE A 109 13.03 5.82 6.61
N ASP A 110 14.35 5.69 6.57
CA ASP A 110 15.24 6.78 6.94
C ASP A 110 15.05 8.00 6.03
N LEU A 111 14.87 7.76 4.74
CA LEU A 111 14.63 8.83 3.77
C LEU A 111 13.30 9.54 4.04
N ILE A 112 12.26 8.77 4.33
CA ILE A 112 10.95 9.34 4.67
C ILE A 112 11.04 10.13 5.97
N GLY A 113 11.75 9.60 6.98
CA GLY A 113 11.95 10.27 8.24
C GLY A 113 12.62 11.63 8.05
N LYS A 114 13.63 11.70 7.21
CA LYS A 114 14.28 12.94 6.85
C LYS A 114 13.32 13.92 6.21
N ARG A 115 12.56 13.45 5.24
CA ARG A 115 11.59 14.27 4.53
C ARG A 115 10.54 14.85 5.48
N LEU A 116 10.07 14.04 6.45
CA LEU A 116 9.07 14.46 7.42
C LEU A 116 9.61 15.43 8.45
N SER A 117 10.91 15.40 8.73
CA SER A 117 11.53 16.28 9.74
C SER A 117 12.00 17.60 9.15
N GLU A 118 12.04 17.74 7.83
CA GLU A 118 12.44 18.99 7.19
C GLU A 118 11.41 20.09 7.40
N PRO A 119 11.85 21.32 7.64
CA PRO A 119 10.91 22.44 7.73
C PRO A 119 10.17 22.58 6.40
N ASN A 120 8.89 22.89 6.49
CA ASN A 120 8.10 23.14 5.30
C ASN A 120 8.50 24.48 4.71
N VAL A 121 9.36 24.44 3.72
CA VAL A 121 9.85 25.64 3.04
C VAL A 121 9.03 25.81 1.77
N SER A 122 7.99 26.53 1.84
CA SER A 122 7.15 26.82 0.66
C SER A 122 7.25 28.26 0.26
#